data_dccc5ced0f28847b50f92d79410b1d15
#
_entry.id   dccc5ced0f28847b50f92d79410b1d15
#
_cell.length_a   1.000
_cell.length_b   1.000
_cell.length_c   1.000
_cell.angle_alpha   90.00
_cell.angle_beta   90.00
_cell.angle_gamma   90.00
#
_symmetry.space_group_name_H-M   'P 1'
#
loop_
_entity.id
_entity.type
_entity.pdbx_description
1 polymer ?
#
loop_
_entity_poly.entity_id
_entity_poly.type
_entity_poly.pdbx_seq_one_letter_code
_entity_poly.pdbx_strand_id
1 'polypeptide(L)'
;MSYSATEGAAQQYLATAEDAAIPDQRNGQYVQFVNYTNPDVSGKGADKYDSNIYMPANATDDQYFSTSLLIGDSRAEALGLYSGVDNWDMCVAKNLDIEKVANTKMFTCDSGEQCTVVEMLGMKSYENIYISFGLEELSWYNERYMSAYKTLLDQISQLQPAANVYVMSVIPVSAELSSKDQVYNNPGVDKLNSLMQEMCGSYDQVIYLDVAHSVSVDGVLPEDAGIDGKHCNKKYCLKMMDYIRKNVYVRR
;
A
#
# COMPACT_ATOMS: atom_id res chain seq x y z
N MET A 1 18.02 7.01 1.68
CA MET A 1 18.02 7.87 0.46
C MET A 1 16.78 7.50 -0.33
N SER A 2 15.81 8.43 -0.44
CA SER A 2 14.59 8.21 -1.20
C SER A 2 14.92 8.18 -2.69
N TYR A 3 14.60 7.08 -3.35
CA TYR A 3 14.77 6.94 -4.79
C TYR A 3 13.53 7.48 -5.48
N SER A 4 13.60 8.73 -5.94
CA SER A 4 12.55 9.31 -6.75
C SER A 4 12.75 8.93 -8.21
N ALA A 5 11.85 8.17 -8.77
CA ALA A 5 11.61 8.27 -10.20
C ALA A 5 11.03 9.67 -10.45
N THR A 6 11.89 10.57 -10.91
CA THR A 6 11.61 11.93 -11.39
C THR A 6 10.40 12.68 -10.78
N GLU A 7 10.64 13.64 -9.94
CA GLU A 7 9.69 14.61 -9.36
C GLU A 7 8.66 15.18 -10.36
N GLY A 8 8.94 15.14 -11.65
CA GLY A 8 8.10 15.75 -12.69
C GLY A 8 6.75 15.07 -12.94
N ALA A 9 6.59 13.78 -12.68
CA ALA A 9 5.34 13.09 -12.97
C ALA A 9 4.33 13.17 -11.83
N ALA A 10 4.80 13.09 -10.59
CA ALA A 10 3.95 13.26 -9.40
C ALA A 10 3.43 14.71 -9.27
N GLN A 11 4.27 15.69 -9.57
CA GLN A 11 3.89 17.11 -9.53
C GLN A 11 2.76 17.47 -10.49
N GLN A 12 2.63 16.78 -11.64
CA GLN A 12 1.56 17.07 -12.60
C GLN A 12 0.16 16.66 -12.10
N TYR A 13 0.05 15.67 -11.20
CA TYR A 13 -1.21 15.29 -10.57
C TYR A 13 -1.60 16.15 -9.35
N LEU A 14 -0.68 16.98 -8.89
CA LEU A 14 -0.71 17.62 -7.58
C LEU A 14 -0.85 19.15 -7.63
N ALA A 15 -0.67 19.74 -8.81
CA ALA A 15 -0.44 21.19 -8.96
C ALA A 15 -1.71 22.06 -8.94
N THR A 16 -2.92 21.55 -8.70
CA THR A 16 -4.15 22.34 -8.84
C THR A 16 -5.12 22.31 -7.66
N ALA A 17 -4.80 21.63 -6.57
CA ALA A 17 -5.54 21.77 -5.32
C ALA A 17 -4.74 22.70 -4.39
N GLU A 18 -5.26 23.86 -4.04
CA GLU A 18 -4.78 24.62 -2.88
C GLU A 18 -4.90 23.69 -1.67
N ASP A 19 -3.78 23.10 -1.28
CA ASP A 19 -3.67 22.33 -0.03
C ASP A 19 -3.97 23.31 1.11
N ALA A 20 -5.19 23.27 1.61
CA ALA A 20 -5.48 23.88 2.89
C ALA A 20 -4.50 23.25 3.90
N ALA A 21 -3.59 24.06 4.42
CA ALA A 21 -2.54 23.63 5.31
C ALA A 21 -3.15 22.78 6.43
N ILE A 22 -2.93 21.46 6.37
CA ILE A 22 -3.23 20.59 7.49
C ILE A 22 -2.19 20.96 8.55
N PRO A 23 -2.59 21.37 9.77
CA PRO A 23 -1.63 21.67 10.82
C PRO A 23 -0.71 20.46 11.01
N ASP A 24 0.59 20.72 11.07
CA ASP A 24 1.60 19.71 11.35
C ASP A 24 1.31 19.07 12.71
N GLN A 25 0.67 17.89 12.71
CA GLN A 25 0.35 17.14 13.92
C GLN A 25 1.53 16.31 14.44
N ARG A 26 2.75 16.55 13.97
CA ARG A 26 3.96 15.88 14.46
C ARG A 26 4.33 16.24 15.91
N ASN A 27 3.55 17.07 16.60
CA ASN A 27 3.70 17.36 18.01
C ASN A 27 2.93 16.34 18.88
N GLY A 28 3.42 15.10 18.93
CA GLY A 28 3.46 14.33 20.18
C GLY A 28 2.15 13.92 20.85
N GLN A 29 0.99 13.96 20.20
CA GLN A 29 -0.25 13.43 20.76
C GLN A 29 -0.82 12.32 19.91
N TYR A 30 -0.05 11.26 19.68
CA TYR A 30 -0.65 9.98 19.34
C TYR A 30 -1.18 9.37 20.62
N VAL A 31 -2.49 9.24 20.68
CA VAL A 31 -3.21 8.64 21.79
C VAL A 31 -2.66 7.24 22.05
N GLN A 32 -2.40 6.92 23.30
CA GLN A 32 -2.07 5.57 23.75
C GLN A 32 -3.09 4.57 23.18
N PHE A 33 -2.69 3.75 22.24
CA PHE A 33 -3.50 2.62 21.81
C PHE A 33 -3.18 1.43 22.70
N VAL A 34 -4.02 1.26 23.71
CA VAL A 34 -4.05 0.06 24.53
C VAL A 34 -5.01 -0.91 23.85
N ASN A 35 -4.52 -2.05 23.40
CA ASN A 35 -5.31 -3.18 22.91
C ASN A 35 -6.26 -2.87 21.74
N TYR A 36 -5.71 -2.59 20.57
CA TYR A 36 -6.52 -2.55 19.36
C TYR A 36 -6.67 -3.97 18.79
N THR A 37 -7.83 -4.56 18.97
CA THR A 37 -8.27 -5.72 18.17
C THR A 37 -8.81 -5.14 16.87
N ASN A 38 -8.15 -5.42 15.73
CA ASN A 38 -8.65 -5.00 14.42
C ASN A 38 -9.94 -5.79 14.12
N PRO A 39 -11.13 -5.16 14.14
CA PRO A 39 -12.39 -5.85 13.88
C PRO A 39 -12.52 -6.29 12.41
N ASP A 40 -11.70 -5.74 11.51
CA ASP A 40 -11.80 -5.98 10.08
C ASP A 40 -10.87 -7.08 9.58
N VAL A 41 -9.97 -7.62 10.42
CA VAL A 41 -9.20 -8.82 10.12
C VAL A 41 -10.05 -10.06 10.43
N SER A 42 -11.23 -10.15 9.84
CA SER A 42 -12.12 -11.31 9.96
C SER A 42 -11.75 -12.46 9.02
N GLY A 43 -10.66 -12.33 8.26
CA GLY A 43 -10.13 -13.40 7.42
C GLY A 43 -9.45 -14.49 8.25
N LYS A 44 -9.50 -15.73 7.78
CA LYS A 44 -8.89 -16.94 8.41
C LYS A 44 -7.41 -16.82 8.76
N GLY A 45 -6.72 -15.75 8.32
CA GLY A 45 -5.33 -15.45 8.67
C GLY A 45 -5.14 -14.77 10.03
N ALA A 46 -6.19 -14.11 10.56
CA ALA A 46 -6.10 -13.38 11.83
C ALA A 46 -5.88 -14.31 13.04
N ASP A 47 -6.40 -15.53 12.98
CA ASP A 47 -6.27 -16.52 14.06
C ASP A 47 -4.86 -17.11 14.19
N LYS A 48 -3.98 -16.86 13.22
CA LYS A 48 -2.59 -17.35 13.22
C LYS A 48 -1.62 -16.40 13.92
N TYR A 49 -2.00 -15.16 14.10
CA TYR A 49 -1.19 -14.14 14.78
C TYR A 49 -1.70 -13.96 16.21
N ASP A 50 -0.80 -14.10 17.18
CA ASP A 50 -1.12 -13.83 18.58
C ASP A 50 -1.85 -12.49 18.69
N SER A 51 -2.99 -12.48 19.41
CA SER A 51 -3.86 -11.31 19.62
C SER A 51 -3.19 -10.11 20.33
N ASN A 52 -1.91 -10.21 20.62
CA ASN A 52 -1.08 -9.14 21.17
C ASN A 52 -0.36 -8.34 20.09
N ILE A 53 -1.11 -7.79 19.14
CA ILE A 53 -0.58 -6.81 18.18
C ILE A 53 -0.35 -5.52 18.94
N TYR A 54 0.91 -5.17 19.13
CA TYR A 54 1.31 -4.00 19.89
C TYR A 54 2.27 -3.15 19.06
N MET A 55 1.86 -1.96 18.68
CA MET A 55 2.81 -0.91 18.35
C MET A 55 3.31 -0.34 19.68
N PRO A 56 4.61 -0.41 19.99
CA PRO A 56 5.12 0.26 21.18
C PRO A 56 4.77 1.74 21.09
N ALA A 57 4.17 2.29 22.13
CA ALA A 57 3.80 3.70 22.22
C ALA A 57 4.98 4.68 22.00
N ASN A 58 6.20 4.15 21.96
CA ASN A 58 7.46 4.88 21.81
C ASN A 58 8.19 4.56 20.49
N ALA A 59 7.64 3.72 19.59
CA ALA A 59 8.20 3.60 18.26
C ALA A 59 7.84 4.89 17.51
N THR A 60 8.82 5.74 17.28
CA THR A 60 8.66 6.79 16.31
C THR A 60 8.33 6.11 14.98
N ASP A 61 7.39 6.64 14.23
CA ASP A 61 7.01 6.14 12.90
C ASP A 61 8.22 5.84 12.03
N ASP A 62 9.24 6.68 12.13
CA ASP A 62 10.51 6.58 11.44
C ASP A 62 11.26 5.28 11.76
N GLN A 63 11.26 4.83 13.01
CA GLN A 63 11.96 3.61 13.38
C GLN A 63 11.26 2.36 12.84
N TYR A 64 9.93 2.30 12.90
CA TYR A 64 9.17 1.16 12.41
C TYR A 64 9.27 1.00 10.88
N PHE A 65 9.18 2.13 10.15
CA PHE A 65 9.22 2.09 8.69
C PHE A 65 10.65 2.01 8.11
N SER A 66 11.70 2.21 8.91
CA SER A 66 13.10 2.14 8.45
C SER A 66 13.52 0.76 7.92
N THR A 67 12.80 -0.28 8.31
CA THR A 67 12.98 -1.67 7.82
C THR A 67 11.84 -2.11 6.92
N SER A 68 11.10 -1.17 6.33
CA SER A 68 9.93 -1.43 5.50
C SER A 68 10.19 -1.10 4.03
N LEU A 69 9.49 -1.83 3.14
CA LEU A 69 9.48 -1.61 1.70
C LEU A 69 8.04 -1.40 1.22
N LEU A 70 7.81 -0.34 0.46
CA LEU A 70 6.56 -0.09 -0.27
C LEU A 70 6.74 -0.44 -1.75
N ILE A 71 5.88 -1.31 -2.27
CA ILE A 71 5.87 -1.75 -3.68
C ILE A 71 4.51 -1.40 -4.28
N GLY A 72 4.48 -0.76 -5.46
CA GLY A 72 3.20 -0.51 -6.11
C GLY A 72 3.21 0.47 -7.27
N ASP A 73 2.00 0.79 -7.70
CA ASP A 73 1.70 1.69 -8.81
C ASP A 73 1.69 3.18 -8.41
N SER A 74 1.05 4.03 -9.21
CA SER A 74 0.91 5.47 -8.96
C SER A 74 0.20 5.82 -7.65
N ARG A 75 -0.69 4.94 -7.14
CA ARG A 75 -1.37 5.15 -5.85
C ARG A 75 -0.41 4.91 -4.68
N ALA A 76 0.45 3.90 -4.79
CA ALA A 76 1.53 3.67 -3.84
C ALA A 76 2.58 4.79 -3.88
N GLU A 77 2.90 5.29 -5.08
CA GLU A 77 3.80 6.44 -5.25
C GLU A 77 3.25 7.68 -4.52
N ALA A 78 1.97 8.00 -4.69
CA ALA A 78 1.33 9.10 -3.97
C ALA A 78 1.34 8.89 -2.45
N LEU A 79 1.03 7.66 -1.99
CA LEU A 79 1.12 7.33 -0.57
C LEU A 79 2.54 7.56 -0.04
N GLY A 80 3.56 7.05 -0.73
CA GLY A 80 4.96 7.23 -0.34
C GLY A 80 5.36 8.70 -0.22
N LEU A 81 5.00 9.52 -1.21
CA LEU A 81 5.31 10.96 -1.23
C LEU A 81 4.62 11.75 -0.12
N TYR A 82 3.40 11.36 0.28
CA TYR A 82 2.58 12.11 1.23
C TYR A 82 2.43 11.47 2.61
N SER A 83 3.02 10.29 2.83
CA SER A 83 2.91 9.55 4.09
C SER A 83 3.46 10.30 5.30
N GLY A 84 4.40 11.22 5.09
CA GLY A 84 5.23 11.82 6.13
C GLY A 84 6.27 10.84 6.69
N VAL A 85 6.52 9.71 6.02
CA VAL A 85 7.56 8.74 6.35
C VAL A 85 8.70 8.92 5.34
N ASP A 86 9.88 9.26 5.83
CA ASP A 86 11.02 9.64 4.97
C ASP A 86 12.05 8.52 4.81
N ASN A 87 11.90 7.41 5.56
CA ASN A 87 12.97 6.44 5.73
C ASN A 87 12.61 5.00 5.35
N TRP A 88 11.43 4.74 4.77
CA TRP A 88 11.16 3.45 4.16
C TRP A 88 11.69 3.38 2.73
N ASP A 89 12.02 2.19 2.28
CA ASP A 89 12.39 1.98 0.89
C ASP A 89 11.13 1.93 0.01
N MET A 90 11.24 2.38 -1.23
CA MET A 90 10.12 2.43 -2.16
C MET A 90 10.50 1.87 -3.52
N CYS A 91 9.72 0.89 -3.99
CA CYS A 91 9.69 0.37 -5.35
C CYS A 91 8.34 0.73 -5.98
N VAL A 92 8.13 1.99 -6.26
CA VAL A 92 6.86 2.53 -6.75
C VAL A 92 7.06 3.30 -8.04
N ALA A 93 6.15 3.17 -8.99
CA ALA A 93 6.20 3.95 -10.22
C ALA A 93 4.83 4.02 -10.90
N LYS A 94 4.56 5.15 -11.56
CA LYS A 94 3.41 5.30 -12.44
C LYS A 94 3.44 4.25 -13.56
N ASN A 95 2.29 3.67 -13.86
CA ASN A 95 2.10 2.61 -14.87
C ASN A 95 2.87 1.30 -14.56
N LEU A 96 3.36 1.14 -13.34
CA LEU A 96 3.86 -0.14 -12.88
C LEU A 96 2.66 -1.05 -12.63
N ASP A 97 2.69 -2.25 -13.23
CA ASP A 97 1.72 -3.29 -12.95
C ASP A 97 2.39 -4.48 -12.28
N ILE A 98 1.57 -5.38 -11.75
CA ILE A 98 2.04 -6.52 -10.94
C ILE A 98 2.93 -7.51 -11.73
N GLU A 99 2.82 -7.60 -13.08
CA GLU A 99 3.70 -8.43 -13.90
C GLU A 99 5.02 -7.72 -14.19
N LYS A 100 5.00 -6.40 -14.35
CA LYS A 100 6.20 -5.61 -14.63
C LYS A 100 7.13 -5.53 -13.44
N VAL A 101 6.58 -5.43 -12.23
CA VAL A 101 7.38 -5.20 -11.00
C VAL A 101 8.47 -6.25 -10.81
N ALA A 102 8.19 -7.50 -11.10
CA ALA A 102 9.15 -8.59 -10.95
C ALA A 102 10.27 -8.60 -12.01
N ASN A 103 9.99 -8.08 -13.21
CA ASN A 103 10.81 -8.29 -14.39
C ASN A 103 11.42 -7.01 -14.98
N THR A 104 11.00 -5.84 -14.50
CA THR A 104 11.47 -4.56 -15.07
C THR A 104 12.48 -3.92 -14.14
N LYS A 105 13.66 -3.59 -14.69
CA LYS A 105 14.69 -2.84 -14.00
C LYS A 105 14.31 -1.35 -13.96
N MET A 106 13.64 -0.93 -12.92
CA MET A 106 13.12 0.43 -12.74
C MET A 106 13.71 1.17 -11.55
N PHE A 107 14.38 0.43 -10.67
CA PHE A 107 14.83 0.95 -9.39
C PHE A 107 16.36 1.02 -9.36
N THR A 108 16.91 2.00 -8.67
CA THR A 108 18.37 2.10 -8.51
C THR A 108 18.77 1.39 -7.22
N CYS A 109 19.56 0.34 -7.34
CA CYS A 109 20.15 -0.36 -6.19
C CYS A 109 21.25 0.48 -5.51
N ASP A 110 21.65 0.10 -4.30
CA ASP A 110 22.74 0.78 -3.55
C ASP A 110 24.07 0.82 -4.33
N SER A 111 24.29 -0.11 -5.26
CA SER A 111 25.42 -0.10 -6.20
C SER A 111 25.36 1.02 -7.25
N GLY A 112 24.23 1.69 -7.40
CA GLY A 112 23.94 2.66 -8.47
C GLY A 112 23.44 2.02 -9.78
N GLU A 113 23.32 0.70 -9.85
CA GLU A 113 22.81 -0.02 -11.01
C GLU A 113 21.27 -0.10 -10.98
N GLN A 114 20.65 -0.23 -12.14
CA GLN A 114 19.21 -0.48 -12.24
C GLN A 114 18.90 -1.94 -11.90
N CYS A 115 17.92 -2.14 -11.02
CA CYS A 115 17.48 -3.46 -10.57
C CYS A 115 15.95 -3.62 -10.63
N THR A 116 15.50 -4.85 -10.56
CA THR A 116 14.10 -5.22 -10.35
C THR A 116 13.80 -5.22 -8.85
N VAL A 117 12.51 -5.25 -8.48
CA VAL A 117 12.13 -5.42 -7.08
C VAL A 117 12.62 -6.76 -6.52
N VAL A 118 12.63 -7.81 -7.33
CA VAL A 118 13.10 -9.14 -6.90
C VAL A 118 14.59 -9.14 -6.59
N GLU A 119 15.40 -8.46 -7.42
CA GLU A 119 16.83 -8.26 -7.14
C GLU A 119 17.05 -7.47 -5.85
N MET A 120 16.29 -6.40 -5.60
CA MET A 120 16.35 -5.62 -4.34
C MET A 120 16.00 -6.47 -3.12
N LEU A 121 14.94 -7.28 -3.22
CA LEU A 121 14.54 -8.20 -2.14
C LEU A 121 15.61 -9.25 -1.82
N GLY A 122 16.47 -9.59 -2.77
CA GLY A 122 17.62 -10.47 -2.57
C GLY A 122 18.84 -9.79 -1.92
N MET A 123 18.89 -8.45 -1.91
CA MET A 123 20.05 -7.68 -1.44
C MET A 123 19.87 -7.14 -0.01
N LYS A 124 18.63 -6.87 0.41
CA LYS A 124 18.32 -6.28 1.71
C LYS A 124 17.18 -7.04 2.39
N SER A 125 17.29 -7.23 3.71
CA SER A 125 16.21 -7.84 4.50
C SER A 125 15.24 -6.76 4.99
N TYR A 126 13.94 -7.08 4.92
CA TYR A 126 12.86 -6.22 5.37
C TYR A 126 12.06 -6.92 6.48
N GLU A 127 11.60 -6.14 7.46
CA GLU A 127 10.66 -6.62 8.47
C GLU A 127 9.22 -6.55 7.96
N ASN A 128 8.93 -5.54 7.13
CA ASN A 128 7.59 -5.30 6.61
C ASN A 128 7.65 -4.96 5.11
N ILE A 129 6.76 -5.55 4.33
CA ILE A 129 6.63 -5.30 2.89
C ILE A 129 5.17 -4.95 2.60
N TYR A 130 4.94 -3.77 2.08
CA TYR A 130 3.61 -3.27 1.69
C TYR A 130 3.46 -3.34 0.18
N ILE A 131 2.37 -3.95 -0.32
CA ILE A 131 2.13 -4.15 -1.74
C ILE A 131 0.79 -3.52 -2.12
N SER A 132 0.79 -2.62 -3.10
CA SER A 132 -0.39 -1.89 -3.57
C SER A 132 -0.47 -1.91 -5.09
N PHE A 133 -1.25 -2.85 -5.63
CA PHE A 133 -1.59 -2.97 -7.05
C PHE A 133 -3.09 -3.24 -7.21
N GLY A 134 -3.63 -3.00 -8.40
CA GLY A 134 -4.99 -3.37 -8.77
C GLY A 134 -5.72 -2.31 -9.57
N LEU A 135 -5.26 -1.05 -9.59
CA LEU A 135 -5.89 -0.01 -10.40
C LEU A 135 -5.69 -0.26 -11.90
N GLU A 136 -4.47 -0.51 -12.30
CA GLU A 136 -4.11 -0.77 -13.71
C GLU A 136 -4.65 -2.13 -14.17
N GLU A 137 -4.79 -3.07 -13.23
CA GLU A 137 -5.24 -4.43 -13.48
C GLU A 137 -6.78 -4.60 -13.49
N LEU A 138 -7.55 -3.55 -13.22
CA LEU A 138 -9.02 -3.60 -13.32
C LEU A 138 -9.52 -3.99 -14.74
N SER A 139 -8.71 -3.76 -15.78
CA SER A 139 -8.99 -4.20 -17.14
C SER A 139 -8.62 -5.64 -17.44
N TRP A 140 -7.95 -6.34 -16.52
CA TRP A 140 -7.45 -7.69 -16.73
C TRP A 140 -8.51 -8.75 -16.39
N TYR A 141 -8.30 -9.97 -16.91
CA TYR A 141 -9.00 -11.13 -16.38
C TYR A 141 -8.52 -11.41 -14.95
N ASN A 142 -9.45 -11.70 -14.06
CA ASN A 142 -9.16 -11.93 -12.63
C ASN A 142 -8.13 -13.05 -12.43
N GLU A 143 -8.19 -14.11 -13.22
CA GLU A 143 -7.25 -15.24 -13.15
C GLU A 143 -5.81 -14.80 -13.45
N ARG A 144 -5.63 -13.90 -14.42
CA ARG A 144 -4.32 -13.33 -14.77
C ARG A 144 -3.77 -12.51 -13.60
N TYR A 145 -4.59 -11.60 -13.06
CA TYR A 145 -4.20 -10.77 -11.93
C TYR A 145 -3.82 -11.59 -10.70
N MET A 146 -4.67 -12.57 -10.34
CA MET A 146 -4.42 -13.45 -9.19
C MET A 146 -3.18 -14.32 -9.40
N SER A 147 -2.93 -14.80 -10.60
CA SER A 147 -1.73 -15.57 -10.94
C SER A 147 -0.46 -14.73 -10.80
N ALA A 148 -0.48 -13.50 -11.28
CA ALA A 148 0.65 -12.57 -11.17
C ALA A 148 0.92 -12.22 -9.70
N TYR A 149 -0.12 -11.96 -8.92
CA TYR A 149 0.00 -11.68 -7.47
C TYR A 149 0.62 -12.85 -6.72
N LYS A 150 0.12 -14.08 -6.95
CA LYS A 150 0.68 -15.29 -6.33
C LYS A 150 2.15 -15.48 -6.67
N THR A 151 2.52 -15.25 -7.94
CA THR A 151 3.92 -15.33 -8.37
C THR A 151 4.81 -14.37 -7.59
N LEU A 152 4.37 -13.12 -7.41
CA LEU A 152 5.12 -12.13 -6.60
C LEU A 152 5.19 -12.53 -5.13
N LEU A 153 4.09 -12.98 -4.54
CA LEU A 153 4.05 -13.42 -3.13
C LEU A 153 4.93 -14.64 -2.88
N ASP A 154 4.98 -15.60 -3.81
CA ASP A 154 5.84 -16.77 -3.72
C ASP A 154 7.32 -16.38 -3.76
N GLN A 155 7.71 -15.43 -4.63
CA GLN A 155 9.06 -14.89 -4.69
C GLN A 155 9.43 -14.14 -3.40
N ILE A 156 8.53 -13.30 -2.89
CA ILE A 156 8.74 -12.60 -1.62
C ILE A 156 8.90 -13.60 -0.47
N SER A 157 8.05 -14.62 -0.41
CA SER A 157 8.10 -15.65 0.64
C SER A 157 9.42 -16.42 0.67
N GLN A 158 10.01 -16.65 -0.52
CA GLN A 158 11.32 -17.30 -0.63
C GLN A 158 12.47 -16.39 -0.24
N LEU A 159 12.43 -15.12 -0.63
CA LEU A 159 13.53 -14.17 -0.41
C LEU A 159 13.46 -13.50 0.97
N GLN A 160 12.27 -13.34 1.52
CA GLN A 160 11.97 -12.62 2.77
C GLN A 160 11.09 -13.46 3.71
N PRO A 161 11.52 -14.66 4.13
CA PRO A 161 10.67 -15.60 4.88
C PRO A 161 10.27 -15.09 6.27
N ALA A 162 11.00 -14.10 6.80
CA ALA A 162 10.71 -13.49 8.10
C ALA A 162 9.88 -12.22 8.02
N ALA A 163 9.64 -11.66 6.82
CA ALA A 163 8.89 -10.42 6.67
C ALA A 163 7.38 -10.60 6.91
N ASN A 164 6.74 -9.59 7.47
CA ASN A 164 5.29 -9.43 7.34
C ASN A 164 4.99 -8.82 5.96
N VAL A 165 4.09 -9.43 5.21
CA VAL A 165 3.71 -8.95 3.87
C VAL A 165 2.28 -8.43 3.91
N TYR A 166 2.12 -7.14 3.72
CA TYR A 166 0.81 -6.48 3.70
C TYR A 166 0.34 -6.28 2.27
N VAL A 167 -0.70 -7.01 1.87
CA VAL A 167 -1.39 -6.80 0.61
C VAL A 167 -2.49 -5.77 0.86
N MET A 168 -2.28 -4.56 0.37
CA MET A 168 -3.20 -3.45 0.57
C MET A 168 -4.39 -3.56 -0.38
N SER A 169 -5.60 -3.32 0.12
CA SER A 169 -6.81 -3.29 -0.71
C SER A 169 -6.71 -2.22 -1.80
N VAL A 170 -7.31 -2.51 -2.94
CA VAL A 170 -7.54 -1.51 -4.00
C VAL A 170 -8.54 -0.49 -3.48
N ILE A 171 -8.14 0.78 -3.40
CA ILE A 171 -9.07 1.84 -2.98
C ILE A 171 -10.12 2.08 -4.08
N PRO A 172 -11.36 2.40 -3.73
CA PRO A 172 -12.42 2.63 -4.71
C PRO A 172 -12.12 3.84 -5.59
N VAL A 173 -12.90 4.00 -6.63
CA VAL A 173 -12.96 5.22 -7.44
C VAL A 173 -14.17 6.05 -7.03
N SER A 174 -14.23 7.32 -7.48
CA SER A 174 -15.39 8.18 -7.20
C SER A 174 -16.67 7.61 -7.80
N ALA A 175 -17.82 7.99 -7.24
CA ALA A 175 -19.13 7.58 -7.77
C ALA A 175 -19.32 8.03 -9.22
N GLU A 176 -18.86 9.25 -9.55
CA GLU A 176 -18.93 9.78 -10.90
C GLU A 176 -18.13 8.93 -11.89
N LEU A 177 -16.86 8.64 -11.58
CA LEU A 177 -16.00 7.83 -12.44
C LEU A 177 -16.57 6.42 -12.59
N SER A 178 -16.94 5.78 -11.48
CA SER A 178 -17.53 4.42 -11.47
C SER A 178 -18.79 4.29 -12.33
N SER A 179 -19.59 5.35 -12.42
CA SER A 179 -20.82 5.35 -13.22
C SER A 179 -20.60 5.52 -14.74
N LYS A 180 -19.45 6.09 -15.14
CA LYS A 180 -19.14 6.46 -16.53
C LYS A 180 -18.13 5.55 -17.20
N ASP A 181 -17.30 4.87 -16.42
CA ASP A 181 -16.18 4.07 -16.91
C ASP A 181 -16.45 2.57 -16.76
N GLN A 182 -16.20 1.80 -17.82
CA GLN A 182 -16.42 0.34 -17.80
C GLN A 182 -15.27 -0.40 -17.12
N VAL A 183 -14.09 0.18 -17.03
CA VAL A 183 -12.88 -0.39 -16.41
C VAL A 183 -12.77 0.10 -14.98
N TYR A 184 -12.69 1.42 -14.78
CA TYR A 184 -12.54 2.03 -13.47
C TYR A 184 -13.88 2.13 -12.75
N ASN A 185 -14.36 1.01 -12.20
CA ASN A 185 -15.66 0.94 -11.51
C ASN A 185 -15.57 0.18 -10.18
N ASN A 186 -16.39 0.56 -9.22
CA ASN A 186 -16.34 0.01 -7.88
C ASN A 186 -16.78 -1.46 -7.79
N PRO A 187 -17.74 -1.97 -8.57
CA PRO A 187 -17.98 -3.42 -8.62
C PRO A 187 -16.76 -4.26 -9.00
N GLY A 188 -15.92 -3.75 -9.92
CA GLY A 188 -14.63 -4.36 -10.27
C GLY A 188 -13.64 -4.32 -9.12
N VAL A 189 -13.53 -3.18 -8.45
CA VAL A 189 -12.68 -3.00 -7.24
C VAL A 189 -13.09 -3.99 -6.14
N ASP A 190 -14.38 -4.07 -5.82
CA ASP A 190 -14.92 -4.96 -4.80
C ASP A 190 -14.62 -6.44 -5.11
N LYS A 191 -14.74 -6.81 -6.40
CA LYS A 191 -14.41 -8.15 -6.86
C LYS A 191 -12.95 -8.48 -6.68
N LEU A 192 -12.03 -7.57 -7.07
CA LEU A 192 -10.60 -7.78 -6.87
C LEU A 192 -10.24 -7.86 -5.38
N ASN A 193 -10.79 -6.97 -4.56
CA ASN A 193 -10.54 -6.97 -3.12
C ASN A 193 -10.97 -8.28 -2.45
N SER A 194 -12.14 -8.83 -2.85
CA SER A 194 -12.61 -10.11 -2.34
C SER A 194 -11.66 -11.26 -2.70
N LEU A 195 -11.16 -11.29 -3.94
CA LEU A 195 -10.21 -12.31 -4.41
C LEU A 195 -8.85 -12.18 -3.71
N MET A 196 -8.37 -10.96 -3.52
CA MET A 196 -7.11 -10.69 -2.81
C MET A 196 -7.20 -11.13 -1.35
N GLN A 197 -8.30 -10.83 -0.68
CA GLN A 197 -8.52 -11.25 0.71
C GLN A 197 -8.53 -12.78 0.85
N GLU A 198 -9.22 -13.49 -0.05
CA GLU A 198 -9.21 -14.95 -0.09
C GLU A 198 -7.79 -15.51 -0.33
N MET A 199 -7.07 -14.94 -1.28
CA MET A 199 -5.69 -15.33 -1.60
C MET A 199 -4.75 -15.18 -0.40
N CYS A 200 -4.81 -14.05 0.31
CA CYS A 200 -3.97 -13.78 1.47
C CYS A 200 -4.12 -14.84 2.55
N GLY A 201 -5.32 -15.41 2.71
CA GLY A 201 -5.58 -16.51 3.65
C GLY A 201 -4.81 -17.81 3.36
N SER A 202 -4.18 -17.93 2.20
CA SER A 202 -3.38 -19.11 1.80
C SER A 202 -1.91 -19.02 2.21
N TYR A 203 -1.45 -17.89 2.75
CA TYR A 203 -0.07 -17.63 3.13
C TYR A 203 0.04 -17.34 4.63
N ASP A 204 1.08 -17.86 5.28
CA ASP A 204 1.27 -17.67 6.74
C ASP A 204 1.77 -16.26 7.10
N GLN A 205 2.50 -15.60 6.20
CA GLN A 205 3.12 -14.29 6.42
C GLN A 205 2.40 -13.13 5.73
N VAL A 206 1.33 -13.42 4.96
CA VAL A 206 0.62 -12.41 4.16
C VAL A 206 -0.64 -11.98 4.89
N ILE A 207 -0.80 -10.68 5.00
CA ILE A 207 -1.88 -10.00 5.70
C ILE A 207 -2.62 -9.14 4.69
N TYR A 208 -3.94 -9.34 4.54
CA TYR A 208 -4.76 -8.40 3.80
C TYR A 208 -5.00 -7.16 4.65
N LEU A 209 -4.60 -6.00 4.14
CA LEU A 209 -4.72 -4.71 4.81
C LEU A 209 -5.75 -3.84 4.09
N ASP A 210 -6.94 -3.70 4.66
CA ASP A 210 -8.05 -2.97 4.04
C ASP A 210 -7.91 -1.44 4.16
N VAL A 211 -6.96 -0.87 3.45
CA VAL A 211 -6.74 0.59 3.42
C VAL A 211 -7.90 1.34 2.76
N ALA A 212 -8.69 0.69 1.90
CA ALA A 212 -9.86 1.28 1.26
C ALA A 212 -10.88 1.79 2.29
N HIS A 213 -11.04 1.07 3.40
CA HIS A 213 -11.91 1.48 4.50
C HIS A 213 -11.56 2.86 5.07
N SER A 214 -10.28 3.24 5.07
CA SER A 214 -9.82 4.51 5.66
C SER A 214 -10.17 5.74 4.83
N VAL A 215 -10.40 5.56 3.53
CA VAL A 215 -10.56 6.66 2.56
C VAL A 215 -11.90 6.67 1.85
N SER A 216 -12.69 5.58 1.94
CA SER A 216 -14.01 5.50 1.31
C SER A 216 -15.12 6.00 2.24
N VAL A 217 -16.20 6.49 1.61
CA VAL A 217 -17.48 6.78 2.25
C VAL A 217 -18.55 6.11 1.40
N ASP A 218 -19.38 5.27 2.02
CA ASP A 218 -20.41 4.49 1.32
C ASP A 218 -19.88 3.67 0.13
N GLY A 219 -18.65 3.14 0.26
CA GLY A 219 -18.01 2.31 -0.77
C GLY A 219 -17.44 3.08 -1.97
N VAL A 220 -17.39 4.40 -1.93
CA VAL A 220 -16.83 5.23 -3.00
C VAL A 220 -15.73 6.17 -2.49
N LEU A 221 -14.79 6.52 -3.36
CA LEU A 221 -13.82 7.56 -3.05
C LEU A 221 -14.52 8.92 -3.08
N PRO A 222 -14.45 9.74 -2.01
CA PRO A 222 -15.04 11.07 -1.99
C PRO A 222 -14.49 11.99 -3.09
N GLU A 223 -15.32 12.90 -3.59
CA GLU A 223 -14.94 13.82 -4.68
C GLU A 223 -13.77 14.73 -4.31
N ASP A 224 -13.62 15.08 -3.03
CA ASP A 224 -12.51 15.89 -2.53
C ASP A 224 -11.22 15.07 -2.29
N ALA A 225 -11.23 13.78 -2.59
CA ALA A 225 -10.04 12.94 -2.43
C ALA A 225 -8.99 13.17 -3.51
N GLY A 226 -9.41 13.59 -4.70
CA GLY A 226 -8.53 13.89 -5.83
C GLY A 226 -9.31 14.43 -7.02
N ILE A 227 -8.60 14.94 -8.01
CA ILE A 227 -9.22 15.64 -9.16
C ILE A 227 -9.69 14.69 -10.28
N ASP A 228 -9.21 13.47 -10.30
CA ASP A 228 -9.49 12.51 -11.38
C ASP A 228 -10.39 11.34 -10.94
N GLY A 229 -10.87 11.39 -9.72
CA GLY A 229 -11.77 10.39 -9.14
C GLY A 229 -11.13 9.04 -8.84
N LYS A 230 -9.80 8.89 -8.96
CA LYS A 230 -9.08 7.62 -8.71
C LYS A 230 -7.78 7.76 -7.92
N HIS A 231 -7.14 8.92 -7.87
CA HIS A 231 -5.95 9.16 -7.07
C HIS A 231 -6.28 9.96 -5.81
N CYS A 232 -5.57 9.67 -4.73
CA CYS A 232 -5.71 10.37 -3.47
C CYS A 232 -4.75 11.56 -3.38
N ASN A 233 -5.26 12.70 -2.93
CA ASN A 233 -4.44 13.83 -2.51
C ASN A 233 -3.79 13.56 -1.14
N LYS A 234 -2.94 14.49 -0.70
CA LYS A 234 -2.20 14.41 0.57
C LYS A 234 -3.10 14.11 1.78
N LYS A 235 -4.26 14.76 1.88
CA LYS A 235 -5.22 14.57 2.99
C LYS A 235 -5.63 13.09 3.11
N TYR A 236 -5.92 12.44 1.99
CA TYR A 236 -6.37 11.05 1.97
C TYR A 236 -5.20 10.07 2.08
N CYS A 237 -4.02 10.40 1.55
CA CYS A 237 -2.81 9.62 1.80
C CYS A 237 -2.45 9.60 3.29
N LEU A 238 -2.60 10.72 4.00
CA LEU A 238 -2.40 10.76 5.46
C LEU A 238 -3.43 9.92 6.22
N LYS A 239 -4.71 9.88 5.78
CA LYS A 239 -5.71 8.98 6.37
C LYS A 239 -5.33 7.51 6.18
N MET A 240 -4.87 7.12 4.97
CA MET A 240 -4.35 5.77 4.73
C MET A 240 -3.17 5.46 5.64
N MET A 241 -2.24 6.40 5.77
CA MET A 241 -1.08 6.20 6.62
C MET A 241 -1.44 6.04 8.10
N ASP A 242 -2.40 6.82 8.60
CA ASP A 242 -2.94 6.66 9.95
C ASP A 242 -3.58 5.29 10.16
N TYR A 243 -4.29 4.78 9.14
CA TYR A 243 -4.87 3.45 9.18
C TYR A 243 -3.78 2.38 9.19
N ILE A 244 -2.77 2.48 8.33
CA ILE A 244 -1.63 1.57 8.28
C ILE A 244 -0.96 1.50 9.65
N ARG A 245 -0.63 2.64 10.26
CA ARG A 245 0.01 2.72 11.59
C ARG A 245 -0.78 2.00 12.68
N LYS A 246 -2.10 1.98 12.59
CA LYS A 246 -3.00 1.33 13.56
C LYS A 246 -3.20 -0.17 13.31
N ASN A 247 -2.82 -0.66 12.14
CA ASN A 247 -3.10 -2.01 11.68
C ASN A 247 -1.84 -2.79 11.26
N VAL A 248 -0.72 -2.52 11.92
CA VAL A 248 0.54 -3.23 11.70
C VAL A 248 0.76 -4.30 12.76
N TYR A 249 1.43 -5.38 12.38
CA TYR A 249 1.78 -6.48 13.26
C TYR A 249 3.26 -6.39 13.64
N VAL A 250 3.55 -6.49 14.92
CA VAL A 250 4.93 -6.59 15.42
C VAL A 250 5.14 -8.05 15.84
N ARG A 251 6.01 -8.75 15.14
CA ARG A 251 6.45 -10.09 15.56
C ARG A 251 7.30 -9.95 16.83
N ARG A 252 7.01 -10.72 17.85
CA ARG A 252 7.83 -10.84 19.05
C ARG A 252 8.92 -11.89 18.87
#